data_d725857cb95e9cdceae66afbc14b5502
#
_entry.id   d725857cb95e9cdceae66afbc14b5502
#
_cell.length_a   1.000
_cell.length_b   1.000
_cell.length_c   1.000
_cell.angle_alpha   90.00
_cell.angle_beta   90.00
_cell.angle_gamma   90.00
#
_symmetry.space_group_name_H-M   'P 1'
#
loop_
_entity.id
_entity.type
_entity.pdbx_description
1 polymer ?
#
loop_
_entity_poly.entity_id
_entity_poly.type
_entity_poly.pdbx_seq_one_letter_code
_entity_poly.pdbx_strand_id
1 'polypeptide(L)'
;MLTLESFKQASEIVKQVTQETKLIKSSYFSDLTGNKVYLKPENMQRTGAYKVRGAYYKISTLSDEERNKGLITASAGNHAQGVAYAAHKYGVKAVIVMPTTTPLIKVERTKSYGAEVILHGDVYDEACAHALELAEKEGYTFIHPFDDLAVATGQGTIAMEIVQELPLVDYILVPIGGGGLATGVSTLAKLLNPHIKVIGVEPAGAACMKASLKKGEVVTLPHVNTIADGTAVQTPGKKIFPYIHKNLDDIITIEDDELIVAFLDMVENHKMIVENSGLLTVAALRHLDVKGKKVVSILSGGNMDVITMSSVVQHGLIQRDRIFTVSVLIPDKPGELVRVASVIAKAQGNVIKLDHNQFVSTNRNAAVELKITLEAFGTDHKNEIVKALEDAGCRPKVIRPSL
;
A
#
# COMPACT_ATOMS: atom_id res chain seq x y z
N MET A 1 19.16 -11.97 19.19
CA MET A 1 18.31 -11.10 20.06
C MET A 1 18.38 -9.69 19.50
N LEU A 2 17.28 -8.97 19.45
CA LEU A 2 17.25 -7.58 18.96
C LEU A 2 17.80 -6.66 20.04
N THR A 3 19.00 -6.12 19.84
CA THR A 3 19.70 -5.25 20.79
C THR A 3 20.03 -3.90 20.13
N LEU A 4 20.24 -2.87 20.94
CA LEU A 4 20.63 -1.55 20.42
C LEU A 4 21.92 -1.63 19.59
N GLU A 5 22.87 -2.48 20.01
CA GLU A 5 24.13 -2.68 19.29
C GLU A 5 23.91 -3.30 17.91
N SER A 6 23.04 -4.35 17.80
CA SER A 6 22.72 -4.95 16.52
C SER A 6 22.03 -3.96 15.56
N PHE A 7 21.19 -3.07 16.07
CA PHE A 7 20.56 -2.01 15.26
C PHE A 7 21.55 -0.94 14.81
N LYS A 8 22.51 -0.54 15.67
CA LYS A 8 23.58 0.38 15.27
C LYS A 8 24.44 -0.22 14.17
N GLN A 9 24.88 -1.47 14.33
CA GLN A 9 25.63 -2.20 13.30
C GLN A 9 24.81 -2.29 11.99
N ALA A 10 23.55 -2.66 12.07
CA ALA A 10 22.68 -2.72 10.90
C ALA A 10 22.56 -1.37 10.21
N SER A 11 22.42 -0.28 10.98
CA SER A 11 22.33 1.08 10.42
C SER A 11 23.56 1.46 9.60
N GLU A 12 24.76 1.11 10.05
CA GLU A 12 25.99 1.37 9.27
C GLU A 12 26.07 0.49 8.02
N ILE A 13 25.68 -0.78 8.11
CA ILE A 13 25.72 -1.70 6.99
C ILE A 13 24.73 -1.32 5.90
N VAL A 14 23.47 -1.00 6.26
CA VAL A 14 22.43 -0.71 5.26
C VAL A 14 22.65 0.60 4.52
N LYS A 15 23.41 1.56 5.06
CA LYS A 15 23.80 2.79 4.36
C LYS A 15 24.48 2.54 3.01
N GLN A 16 25.12 1.38 2.84
CA GLN A 16 25.79 1.02 1.58
C GLN A 16 24.80 0.79 0.42
N VAL A 17 23.55 0.50 0.72
CA VAL A 17 22.54 0.15 -0.28
C VAL A 17 21.28 1.00 -0.23
N THR A 18 21.01 1.66 0.88
CA THR A 18 19.85 2.53 1.02
C THR A 18 20.09 3.91 0.41
N GLN A 19 19.00 4.50 -0.03
CA GLN A 19 18.94 5.92 -0.34
C GLN A 19 18.51 6.68 0.93
N GLU A 20 19.08 7.83 1.18
CA GLU A 20 18.63 8.68 2.28
C GLU A 20 17.19 9.15 2.02
N THR A 21 16.27 8.73 2.89
CA THR A 21 14.84 9.06 2.81
C THR A 21 14.48 9.99 3.96
N LYS A 22 14.80 11.27 3.84
CA LYS A 22 14.52 12.29 4.87
C LYS A 22 13.04 12.40 5.19
N LEU A 23 12.73 12.77 6.42
CA LEU A 23 11.37 13.03 6.84
C LEU A 23 10.78 14.24 6.08
N ILE A 24 9.61 14.06 5.51
CA ILE A 24 8.87 15.10 4.80
C ILE A 24 7.74 15.59 5.70
N LYS A 25 7.79 16.85 6.14
CA LYS A 25 6.68 17.45 6.89
C LYS A 25 5.48 17.64 5.96
N SER A 26 4.33 17.11 6.36
CA SER A 26 3.07 17.27 5.65
C SER A 26 2.23 18.37 6.28
N SER A 27 2.07 19.50 5.60
CA SER A 27 1.13 20.54 6.02
C SER A 27 -0.30 20.04 5.90
N TYR A 28 -0.65 19.40 4.78
CA TYR A 28 -1.99 18.88 4.51
C TYR A 28 -2.47 17.92 5.64
N PHE A 29 -1.71 16.88 5.95
CA PHE A 29 -2.10 15.94 7.01
C PHE A 29 -2.00 16.57 8.41
N SER A 30 -1.13 17.55 8.60
CA SER A 30 -1.03 18.26 9.88
C SER A 30 -2.30 19.07 10.15
N ASP A 31 -2.77 19.82 9.16
CA ASP A 31 -4.00 20.62 9.24
C ASP A 31 -5.22 19.71 9.39
N LEU A 32 -5.28 18.63 8.62
CA LEU A 32 -6.37 17.65 8.65
C LEU A 32 -6.53 16.99 10.03
N THR A 33 -5.42 16.66 10.69
CA THR A 33 -5.43 15.87 11.93
C THR A 33 -5.22 16.70 13.19
N GLY A 34 -4.78 17.95 13.09
CA GLY A 34 -4.39 18.78 14.22
C GLY A 34 -3.10 18.30 14.92
N ASN A 35 -2.27 17.53 14.22
CA ASN A 35 -0.99 17.03 14.67
C ASN A 35 0.16 17.62 13.82
N LYS A 36 1.41 17.35 14.18
CA LYS A 36 2.58 17.63 13.36
C LYS A 36 2.97 16.35 12.63
N VAL A 37 2.47 16.17 11.41
CA VAL A 37 2.64 14.93 10.65
C VAL A 37 3.88 15.00 9.76
N TYR A 38 4.66 13.92 9.80
CA TYR A 38 5.84 13.69 8.97
C TYR A 38 5.70 12.36 8.24
N LEU A 39 6.18 12.29 7.01
CA LEU A 39 6.19 11.10 6.17
C LEU A 39 7.62 10.56 6.08
N LYS A 40 7.82 9.27 6.36
CA LYS A 40 9.08 8.56 6.11
C LYS A 40 8.99 7.83 4.76
N PRO A 41 9.57 8.38 3.67
CA PRO A 41 9.27 7.94 2.31
C PRO A 41 10.10 6.73 1.86
N GLU A 42 9.89 5.56 2.47
CA GLU A 42 10.55 4.32 2.06
C GLU A 42 10.10 3.80 0.68
N ASN A 43 9.01 4.34 0.13
CA ASN A 43 8.64 4.19 -1.28
C ASN A 43 9.67 4.79 -2.25
N MET A 44 10.56 5.66 -1.77
CA MET A 44 11.62 6.30 -2.55
C MET A 44 12.96 5.54 -2.47
N GLN A 45 13.02 4.38 -1.83
CA GLN A 45 14.21 3.54 -1.84
C GLN A 45 14.56 3.03 -3.24
N ARG A 46 15.81 2.60 -3.46
CA ARG A 46 16.33 2.14 -4.77
C ARG A 46 15.49 1.04 -5.39
N THR A 47 14.93 0.14 -4.56
CA THR A 47 14.02 -0.93 -5.00
C THR A 47 12.54 -0.54 -4.90
N GLY A 48 12.24 0.73 -4.62
CA GLY A 48 10.89 1.24 -4.44
C GLY A 48 10.21 0.81 -3.14
N ALA A 49 10.95 0.22 -2.17
CA ALA A 49 10.41 -0.19 -0.88
C ALA A 49 11.51 -0.45 0.16
N TYR A 50 11.13 -0.43 1.43
CA TYR A 50 12.01 -0.65 2.58
C TYR A 50 12.70 -2.02 2.65
N LYS A 51 12.17 -3.02 1.95
CA LYS A 51 12.59 -4.44 2.05
C LYS A 51 14.09 -4.65 1.79
N VAL A 52 14.73 -3.79 1.01
CA VAL A 52 16.18 -3.85 0.76
C VAL A 52 17.01 -3.79 2.04
N ARG A 53 16.56 -3.05 3.05
CA ARG A 53 17.25 -2.90 4.35
C ARG A 53 17.44 -4.25 5.05
N GLY A 54 16.33 -4.94 5.27
CA GLY A 54 16.35 -6.26 5.94
C GLY A 54 17.02 -7.34 5.12
N ALA A 55 16.79 -7.37 3.80
CA ALA A 55 17.45 -8.31 2.91
C ALA A 55 18.99 -8.15 2.94
N TYR A 56 19.46 -6.91 2.79
CA TYR A 56 20.89 -6.62 2.77
C TYR A 56 21.56 -6.93 4.11
N TYR A 57 20.95 -6.51 5.23
CA TYR A 57 21.49 -6.82 6.55
C TYR A 57 21.49 -8.31 6.83
N LYS A 58 20.42 -9.05 6.48
CA LYS A 58 20.39 -10.51 6.62
C LYS A 58 21.55 -11.18 5.87
N ILE A 59 21.76 -10.79 4.61
CA ILE A 59 22.85 -11.35 3.79
C ILE A 59 24.22 -11.01 4.40
N SER A 60 24.40 -9.84 5.00
CA SER A 60 25.66 -9.47 5.68
C SER A 60 25.98 -10.36 6.88
N THR A 61 24.97 -10.93 7.53
CA THR A 61 25.16 -11.81 8.70
C THR A 61 25.45 -13.26 8.36
N LEU A 62 25.35 -13.63 7.08
CA LEU A 62 25.67 -15.00 6.63
C LEU A 62 27.17 -15.20 6.54
N SER A 63 27.63 -16.43 6.78
CA SER A 63 29.00 -16.85 6.49
C SER A 63 29.28 -16.80 4.97
N ASP A 64 30.57 -16.78 4.61
CA ASP A 64 30.96 -16.86 3.20
C ASP A 64 30.48 -18.17 2.55
N GLU A 65 30.49 -19.28 3.31
CA GLU A 65 29.96 -20.56 2.84
C GLU A 65 28.48 -20.48 2.51
N GLU A 66 27.65 -19.91 3.41
CA GLU A 66 26.21 -19.75 3.19
C GLU A 66 25.92 -18.84 2.00
N ARG A 67 26.67 -17.74 1.85
CA ARG A 67 26.53 -16.84 0.69
C ARG A 67 26.91 -17.52 -0.62
N ASN A 68 28.03 -18.28 -0.63
CA ASN A 68 28.54 -18.93 -1.84
C ASN A 68 27.66 -20.07 -2.35
N LYS A 69 26.86 -20.69 -1.47
CA LYS A 69 25.82 -21.66 -1.88
C LYS A 69 24.70 -21.00 -2.69
N GLY A 70 24.54 -19.68 -2.56
CA GLY A 70 23.45 -18.91 -3.18
C GLY A 70 22.27 -18.73 -2.24
N LEU A 71 21.43 -17.77 -2.60
CA LEU A 71 20.27 -17.34 -1.83
C LEU A 71 18.99 -17.71 -2.55
N ILE A 72 17.94 -18.02 -1.81
CA ILE A 72 16.61 -18.26 -2.36
C ILE A 72 15.53 -17.60 -1.51
N THR A 73 14.47 -17.15 -2.16
CA THR A 73 13.24 -16.70 -1.47
C THR A 73 12.02 -16.92 -2.35
N ALA A 74 10.83 -16.89 -1.73
CA ALA A 74 9.56 -16.85 -2.42
C ALA A 74 8.92 -15.47 -2.23
N SER A 75 8.69 -14.74 -3.31
CA SER A 75 7.99 -13.45 -3.29
C SER A 75 7.80 -12.92 -4.71
N ALA A 76 6.63 -12.39 -5.02
CA ALA A 76 6.34 -11.68 -6.27
C ALA A 76 6.43 -10.15 -6.14
N GLY A 77 6.87 -9.62 -4.99
CA GLY A 77 6.82 -8.18 -4.68
C GLY A 77 8.13 -7.58 -4.18
N ASN A 78 7.99 -6.68 -3.22
CA ASN A 78 9.09 -5.88 -2.68
C ASN A 78 10.24 -6.70 -2.08
N HIS A 79 9.92 -7.86 -1.49
CA HIS A 79 10.96 -8.72 -0.91
C HIS A 79 11.81 -9.37 -2.00
N ALA A 80 11.19 -9.85 -3.08
CA ALA A 80 11.90 -10.38 -4.25
C ALA A 80 12.96 -9.40 -4.77
N GLN A 81 12.53 -8.16 -5.03
CA GLN A 81 13.41 -7.09 -5.51
C GLN A 81 14.49 -6.73 -4.48
N GLY A 82 14.12 -6.68 -3.20
CA GLY A 82 15.06 -6.41 -2.11
C GLY A 82 16.17 -7.47 -2.00
N VAL A 83 15.81 -8.76 -2.09
CA VAL A 83 16.78 -9.87 -2.06
C VAL A 83 17.63 -9.88 -3.33
N ALA A 84 17.01 -9.75 -4.52
CA ALA A 84 17.73 -9.70 -5.79
C ALA A 84 18.78 -8.59 -5.82
N TYR A 85 18.37 -7.35 -5.46
CA TYR A 85 19.28 -6.21 -5.40
C TYR A 85 20.40 -6.39 -4.37
N ALA A 86 20.06 -6.88 -3.17
CA ALA A 86 21.04 -7.11 -2.10
C ALA A 86 22.06 -8.19 -2.50
N ALA A 87 21.59 -9.31 -3.07
CA ALA A 87 22.44 -10.37 -3.58
C ALA A 87 23.40 -9.88 -4.68
N HIS A 88 22.88 -9.10 -5.64
CA HIS A 88 23.70 -8.46 -6.68
C HIS A 88 24.84 -7.61 -6.09
N LYS A 89 24.54 -6.83 -5.03
CA LYS A 89 25.56 -6.01 -4.34
C LYS A 89 26.63 -6.83 -3.65
N TYR A 90 26.29 -8.02 -3.16
CA TYR A 90 27.27 -8.97 -2.58
C TYR A 90 27.96 -9.85 -3.63
N GLY A 91 27.56 -9.78 -4.91
CA GLY A 91 28.07 -10.64 -5.97
C GLY A 91 27.69 -12.11 -5.78
N VAL A 92 26.57 -12.41 -5.12
CA VAL A 92 26.09 -13.77 -4.85
C VAL A 92 24.87 -14.11 -5.70
N LYS A 93 24.73 -15.40 -6.04
CA LYS A 93 23.58 -15.91 -6.77
C LYS A 93 22.30 -15.76 -5.94
N ALA A 94 21.21 -15.29 -6.58
CA ALA A 94 19.88 -15.27 -5.99
C ALA A 94 18.87 -15.97 -6.90
N VAL A 95 18.04 -16.82 -6.32
CA VAL A 95 16.91 -17.50 -6.96
C VAL A 95 15.64 -16.99 -6.31
N ILE A 96 14.69 -16.53 -7.12
CA ILE A 96 13.41 -15.99 -6.64
C ILE A 96 12.30 -16.86 -7.22
N VAL A 97 11.54 -17.51 -6.36
CA VAL A 97 10.38 -18.30 -6.79
C VAL A 97 9.13 -17.44 -6.69
N MET A 98 8.36 -17.39 -7.77
CA MET A 98 7.13 -16.60 -7.90
C MET A 98 5.99 -17.47 -8.41
N PRO A 99 4.73 -17.19 -8.02
CA PRO A 99 3.57 -17.80 -8.66
C PRO A 99 3.55 -17.56 -10.19
N THR A 100 3.02 -18.50 -10.95
CA THR A 100 2.85 -18.38 -12.41
C THR A 100 1.94 -17.22 -12.81
N THR A 101 1.03 -16.83 -11.91
CA THR A 101 0.10 -15.70 -12.06
C THR A 101 0.76 -14.32 -11.85
N THR A 102 2.06 -14.28 -11.52
CA THR A 102 2.79 -13.02 -11.28
C THR A 102 2.87 -12.17 -12.54
N PRO A 103 2.47 -10.88 -12.51
CA PRO A 103 2.58 -9.98 -13.65
C PRO A 103 4.00 -9.92 -14.20
N LEU A 104 4.12 -9.99 -15.53
CA LEU A 104 5.41 -10.04 -16.24
C LEU A 104 6.34 -8.88 -15.87
N ILE A 105 5.80 -7.69 -15.63
CA ILE A 105 6.57 -6.52 -15.24
C ILE A 105 7.29 -6.71 -13.90
N LYS A 106 6.68 -7.44 -12.95
CA LYS A 106 7.32 -7.75 -11.65
C LYS A 106 8.44 -8.79 -11.82
N VAL A 107 8.23 -9.78 -12.71
CA VAL A 107 9.24 -10.79 -13.06
C VAL A 107 10.46 -10.12 -13.69
N GLU A 108 10.25 -9.32 -14.74
CA GLU A 108 11.33 -8.65 -15.48
C GLU A 108 12.09 -7.64 -14.58
N ARG A 109 11.39 -6.93 -13.72
CA ARG A 109 12.02 -6.00 -12.76
C ARG A 109 12.92 -6.75 -11.77
N THR A 110 12.51 -7.95 -11.32
CA THR A 110 13.34 -8.77 -10.42
C THR A 110 14.57 -9.32 -11.15
N LYS A 111 14.40 -9.80 -12.39
CA LYS A 111 15.52 -10.23 -13.24
C LYS A 111 16.50 -9.10 -13.55
N SER A 112 16.05 -7.86 -13.71
CA SER A 112 16.91 -6.71 -13.96
C SER A 112 17.91 -6.43 -12.83
N TYR A 113 17.65 -6.93 -11.61
CA TYR A 113 18.59 -6.93 -10.51
C TYR A 113 19.57 -8.13 -10.52
N GLY A 114 19.54 -8.96 -11.55
CA GLY A 114 20.48 -10.09 -11.72
C GLY A 114 20.04 -11.40 -11.07
N ALA A 115 18.81 -11.50 -10.56
CA ALA A 115 18.32 -12.74 -9.97
C ALA A 115 17.76 -13.71 -11.04
N GLU A 116 17.91 -15.00 -10.79
CA GLU A 116 17.19 -16.06 -11.49
C GLU A 116 15.76 -16.10 -10.97
N VAL A 117 14.75 -16.12 -11.86
CA VAL A 117 13.34 -16.20 -11.48
C VAL A 117 12.76 -17.53 -11.96
N ILE A 118 12.19 -18.28 -11.00
CA ILE A 118 11.46 -19.54 -11.25
C ILE A 118 9.98 -19.27 -11.01
N LEU A 119 9.15 -19.57 -12.01
CA LEU A 119 7.69 -19.50 -11.90
C LEU A 119 7.17 -20.88 -11.51
N HIS A 120 6.48 -20.98 -10.35
CA HIS A 120 5.95 -22.24 -9.84
C HIS A 120 4.69 -22.06 -9.01
N GLY A 121 3.68 -22.91 -9.26
CA GLY A 121 2.39 -22.87 -8.60
C GLY A 121 1.56 -21.64 -8.98
N ASP A 122 0.32 -21.59 -8.51
CA ASP A 122 -0.60 -20.50 -8.83
C ASP A 122 -0.74 -19.48 -7.68
N VAL A 123 -0.34 -19.90 -6.47
CA VAL A 123 -0.43 -19.09 -5.24
C VAL A 123 0.92 -19.03 -4.51
N TYR A 124 1.02 -18.05 -3.59
CA TYR A 124 2.24 -17.84 -2.83
C TYR A 124 2.72 -19.07 -2.05
N ASP A 125 1.81 -19.83 -1.44
CA ASP A 125 2.16 -20.98 -0.59
C ASP A 125 2.84 -22.10 -1.41
N GLU A 126 2.40 -22.34 -2.63
CA GLU A 126 3.00 -23.29 -3.55
C GLU A 126 4.39 -22.84 -3.99
N ALA A 127 4.55 -21.56 -4.35
CA ALA A 127 5.86 -20.99 -4.68
C ALA A 127 6.82 -21.05 -3.48
N CYS A 128 6.32 -20.81 -2.26
CA CYS A 128 7.11 -20.87 -1.03
C CYS A 128 7.52 -22.29 -0.69
N ALA A 129 6.63 -23.27 -0.81
CA ALA A 129 6.95 -24.69 -0.61
C ALA A 129 8.04 -25.14 -1.58
N HIS A 130 7.93 -24.79 -2.85
CA HIS A 130 8.94 -25.12 -3.86
C HIS A 130 10.29 -24.42 -3.60
N ALA A 131 10.27 -23.17 -3.13
CA ALA A 131 11.50 -22.47 -2.76
C ALA A 131 12.22 -23.16 -1.57
N LEU A 132 11.47 -23.69 -0.60
CA LEU A 132 12.02 -24.43 0.53
C LEU A 132 12.58 -25.78 0.08
N GLU A 133 11.89 -26.49 -0.81
CA GLU A 133 12.37 -27.75 -1.41
C GLU A 133 13.70 -27.52 -2.17
N LEU A 134 13.78 -26.48 -2.99
CA LEU A 134 15.01 -26.11 -3.69
C LEU A 134 16.12 -25.70 -2.72
N ALA A 135 15.79 -24.99 -1.63
CA ALA A 135 16.76 -24.62 -0.61
C ALA A 135 17.41 -25.85 0.02
N GLU A 136 16.62 -26.88 0.33
CA GLU A 136 17.12 -28.14 0.91
C GLU A 136 17.95 -28.93 -0.11
N LYS A 137 17.44 -29.08 -1.34
CA LYS A 137 18.08 -29.91 -2.38
C LYS A 137 19.40 -29.32 -2.88
N GLU A 138 19.41 -28.02 -3.16
CA GLU A 138 20.55 -27.31 -3.77
C GLU A 138 21.45 -26.63 -2.71
N GLY A 139 21.03 -26.64 -1.45
CA GLY A 139 21.76 -26.05 -0.34
C GLY A 139 21.68 -24.52 -0.27
N TYR A 140 20.72 -23.88 -0.94
CA TYR A 140 20.54 -22.43 -0.90
C TYR A 140 20.15 -21.94 0.49
N THR A 141 20.60 -20.75 0.86
CA THR A 141 20.16 -20.08 2.08
C THR A 141 18.83 -19.37 1.83
N PHE A 142 17.77 -19.79 2.54
CA PHE A 142 16.45 -19.18 2.42
C PHE A 142 16.39 -17.83 3.16
N ILE A 143 16.03 -16.77 2.45
CA ILE A 143 15.86 -15.42 3.00
C ILE A 143 14.36 -15.16 3.25
N HIS A 144 13.95 -15.28 4.52
CA HIS A 144 12.55 -15.15 4.90
C HIS A 144 12.06 -13.69 4.79
N PRO A 145 10.84 -13.42 4.23
CA PRO A 145 10.36 -12.07 3.99
C PRO A 145 10.05 -11.23 5.25
N PHE A 146 9.89 -11.87 6.43
CA PHE A 146 9.54 -11.19 7.68
C PHE A 146 9.87 -11.97 8.97
N ASP A 147 9.78 -13.31 8.99
CA ASP A 147 9.97 -14.10 10.23
C ASP A 147 11.45 -14.48 10.47
N ASP A 148 12.30 -13.46 10.45
CA ASP A 148 13.74 -13.56 10.72
C ASP A 148 14.20 -12.32 11.50
N LEU A 149 14.93 -12.54 12.60
CA LEU A 149 15.36 -11.45 13.48
C LEU A 149 16.41 -10.55 12.84
N ALA A 150 17.28 -11.06 11.97
CA ALA A 150 18.24 -10.24 11.24
C ALA A 150 17.51 -9.39 10.18
N VAL A 151 16.52 -9.95 9.46
CA VAL A 151 15.66 -9.16 8.56
C VAL A 151 14.97 -8.07 9.34
N ALA A 152 14.33 -8.38 10.48
CA ALA A 152 13.66 -7.38 11.32
C ALA A 152 14.63 -6.30 11.84
N THR A 153 15.88 -6.67 12.19
CA THR A 153 16.91 -5.71 12.60
C THR A 153 17.22 -4.71 11.48
N GLY A 154 17.43 -5.19 10.26
CA GLY A 154 17.66 -4.32 9.10
C GLY A 154 16.48 -3.37 8.85
N GLN A 155 15.25 -3.86 8.95
CA GLN A 155 14.04 -3.02 8.79
C GLN A 155 13.92 -1.97 9.90
N GLY A 156 14.32 -2.30 11.12
CA GLY A 156 14.29 -1.39 12.27
C GLY A 156 15.19 -0.17 12.13
N THR A 157 16.18 -0.18 11.22
CA THR A 157 17.04 0.99 10.95
C THR A 157 16.24 2.23 10.53
N ILE A 158 15.02 2.05 10.04
CA ILE A 158 14.08 3.15 9.77
C ILE A 158 13.80 3.96 11.04
N ALA A 159 13.59 3.28 12.18
CA ALA A 159 13.37 3.98 13.45
C ALA A 159 14.60 4.74 13.94
N MET A 160 15.82 4.25 13.63
CA MET A 160 17.06 4.99 13.90
C MET A 160 17.08 6.32 13.16
N GLU A 161 16.80 6.30 11.87
CA GLU A 161 16.75 7.51 11.04
C GLU A 161 15.64 8.47 11.50
N ILE A 162 14.45 7.94 11.82
CA ILE A 162 13.34 8.77 12.35
C ILE A 162 13.75 9.50 13.63
N VAL A 163 14.33 8.81 14.61
CA VAL A 163 14.71 9.42 15.89
C VAL A 163 15.89 10.37 15.74
N GLN A 164 16.82 10.11 14.81
CA GLN A 164 17.92 11.03 14.51
C GLN A 164 17.41 12.35 13.91
N GLU A 165 16.43 12.31 13.01
CA GLU A 165 15.86 13.51 12.38
C GLU A 165 14.79 14.20 13.26
N LEU A 166 14.05 13.43 14.05
CA LEU A 166 12.98 13.93 14.93
C LEU A 166 13.10 13.33 16.34
N PRO A 167 14.06 13.78 17.16
CA PRO A 167 14.34 13.20 18.49
C PRO A 167 13.14 13.19 19.46
N LEU A 168 12.19 14.12 19.26
CA LEU A 168 10.98 14.23 20.07
C LEU A 168 9.74 13.73 19.32
N VAL A 169 9.85 12.63 18.56
CA VAL A 169 8.71 11.96 17.95
C VAL A 169 7.82 11.35 19.04
N ASP A 170 6.51 11.58 18.94
CA ASP A 170 5.54 11.00 19.87
C ASP A 170 4.97 9.67 19.36
N TYR A 171 4.65 9.60 18.05
CA TYR A 171 3.99 8.45 17.43
C TYR A 171 4.68 8.04 16.14
N ILE A 172 4.83 6.73 15.94
CA ILE A 172 5.27 6.13 14.67
C ILE A 172 4.18 5.15 14.21
N LEU A 173 3.61 5.39 13.04
CA LEU A 173 2.68 4.48 12.38
C LEU A 173 3.46 3.54 11.46
N VAL A 174 3.23 2.24 11.59
CA VAL A 174 3.96 1.22 10.84
C VAL A 174 3.00 0.20 10.21
N PRO A 175 3.05 -0.06 8.89
CA PRO A 175 2.18 -1.05 8.27
C PRO A 175 2.60 -2.46 8.66
N ILE A 176 1.63 -3.34 8.88
CA ILE A 176 1.83 -4.72 9.28
C ILE A 176 1.23 -5.68 8.24
N GLY A 177 2.07 -6.57 7.72
CA GLY A 177 1.68 -7.84 7.14
C GLY A 177 2.17 -8.97 8.04
N GLY A 178 3.25 -9.66 7.68
CA GLY A 178 3.85 -10.71 8.54
C GLY A 178 4.53 -10.22 9.82
N GLY A 179 4.77 -8.90 9.97
CA GLY A 179 5.24 -8.28 11.21
C GLY A 179 6.72 -7.90 11.28
N GLY A 180 7.55 -8.26 10.30
CA GLY A 180 9.00 -8.03 10.38
C GLY A 180 9.40 -6.55 10.50
N LEU A 181 8.75 -5.64 9.73
CA LEU A 181 8.97 -4.20 9.82
C LEU A 181 8.57 -3.66 11.20
N ALA A 182 7.36 -3.98 11.64
CA ALA A 182 6.83 -3.51 12.91
C ALA A 182 7.67 -4.02 14.10
N THR A 183 8.19 -5.25 14.02
CA THR A 183 9.13 -5.80 15.01
C THR A 183 10.39 -4.95 15.13
N GLY A 184 11.03 -4.66 14.00
CA GLY A 184 12.26 -3.88 14.00
C GLY A 184 12.03 -2.46 14.49
N VAL A 185 11.02 -1.78 13.95
CA VAL A 185 10.68 -0.39 14.28
C VAL A 185 10.27 -0.25 15.73
N SER A 186 9.33 -1.08 16.22
CA SER A 186 8.84 -0.97 17.60
C SER A 186 9.93 -1.31 18.62
N THR A 187 10.71 -2.36 18.36
CA THR A 187 11.79 -2.75 19.28
C THR A 187 12.83 -1.64 19.39
N LEU A 188 13.30 -1.10 18.26
CA LEU A 188 14.31 -0.04 18.30
C LEU A 188 13.74 1.25 18.88
N ALA A 189 12.53 1.64 18.53
CA ALA A 189 11.89 2.82 19.12
C ALA A 189 11.84 2.74 20.65
N LYS A 190 11.42 1.58 21.21
CA LYS A 190 11.38 1.38 22.66
C LYS A 190 12.77 1.33 23.33
N LEU A 191 13.78 0.82 22.63
CA LEU A 191 15.17 0.85 23.10
C LEU A 191 15.77 2.27 23.14
N LEU A 192 15.39 3.12 22.19
CA LEU A 192 15.86 4.51 22.10
C LEU A 192 15.09 5.42 23.06
N ASN A 193 13.76 5.30 23.08
CA ASN A 193 12.89 6.07 23.96
C ASN A 193 11.58 5.30 24.21
N PRO A 194 11.34 4.76 25.41
CA PRO A 194 10.15 3.97 25.72
C PRO A 194 8.84 4.76 25.68
N HIS A 195 8.89 6.10 25.65
CA HIS A 195 7.71 6.97 25.54
C HIS A 195 7.17 7.08 24.11
N ILE A 196 7.97 6.73 23.09
CA ILE A 196 7.49 6.70 21.69
C ILE A 196 6.39 5.65 21.59
N LYS A 197 5.23 6.07 21.07
CA LYS A 197 4.13 5.17 20.76
C LYS A 197 4.27 4.62 19.35
N VAL A 198 4.29 3.30 19.21
CA VAL A 198 4.33 2.64 17.91
C VAL A 198 3.00 1.97 17.66
N ILE A 199 2.30 2.44 16.63
CA ILE A 199 0.96 1.97 16.25
C ILE A 199 1.09 1.14 14.99
N GLY A 200 0.70 -0.12 15.07
CA GLY A 200 0.59 -1.00 13.91
C GLY A 200 -0.63 -0.67 13.08
N VAL A 201 -0.53 -0.86 11.77
CA VAL A 201 -1.67 -0.65 10.87
C VAL A 201 -1.81 -1.84 9.93
N GLU A 202 -2.96 -2.50 9.98
CA GLU A 202 -3.32 -3.64 9.11
C GLU A 202 -4.50 -3.30 8.22
N PRO A 203 -4.62 -3.91 7.03
CA PRO A 203 -5.88 -3.88 6.30
C PRO A 203 -6.93 -4.71 7.05
N ALA A 204 -8.18 -4.24 7.10
CA ALA A 204 -9.26 -4.93 7.80
C ALA A 204 -9.49 -6.35 7.26
N GLY A 205 -9.33 -6.52 5.94
CA GLY A 205 -9.44 -7.82 5.27
C GLY A 205 -8.27 -8.79 5.49
N ALA A 206 -7.20 -8.39 6.25
CA ALA A 206 -6.05 -9.24 6.56
C ALA A 206 -5.44 -8.93 7.94
N ALA A 207 -6.28 -8.77 8.96
CA ALA A 207 -5.88 -8.33 10.31
C ALA A 207 -5.39 -9.51 11.19
N CYS A 208 -4.41 -10.29 10.70
CA CYS A 208 -3.90 -11.48 11.39
C CYS A 208 -3.11 -11.14 12.65
N MET A 209 -2.38 -10.03 12.68
CA MET A 209 -1.62 -9.61 13.86
C MET A 209 -2.56 -9.12 14.95
N LYS A 210 -3.60 -8.35 14.63
CA LYS A 210 -4.62 -7.89 15.59
C LYS A 210 -5.33 -9.08 16.24
N ALA A 211 -5.70 -10.08 15.43
CA ALA A 211 -6.29 -11.32 15.93
C ALA A 211 -5.33 -12.07 16.86
N SER A 212 -4.04 -12.12 16.50
CA SER A 212 -3.00 -12.77 17.29
C SER A 212 -2.73 -12.05 18.62
N LEU A 213 -2.64 -10.72 18.60
CA LEU A 213 -2.47 -9.91 19.82
C LEU A 213 -3.65 -10.07 20.77
N LYS A 214 -4.87 -10.09 20.26
CA LYS A 214 -6.08 -10.30 21.06
C LYS A 214 -6.10 -11.68 21.71
N LYS A 215 -5.59 -12.71 21.02
CA LYS A 215 -5.53 -14.10 21.53
C LYS A 215 -4.30 -14.36 22.41
N GLY A 216 -3.24 -13.56 22.28
CA GLY A 216 -1.96 -13.75 22.95
C GLY A 216 -1.05 -14.82 22.31
N GLU A 217 -1.44 -15.35 21.14
CA GLU A 217 -0.69 -16.32 20.36
C GLU A 217 -0.90 -16.12 18.86
N VAL A 218 0.00 -16.64 18.03
CA VAL A 218 -0.10 -16.53 16.57
C VAL A 218 -1.37 -17.22 16.05
N VAL A 219 -2.19 -16.46 15.32
CA VAL A 219 -3.44 -16.90 14.71
C VAL A 219 -3.29 -16.88 13.19
N THR A 220 -3.74 -17.96 12.53
CA THR A 220 -3.87 -18.02 11.07
C THR A 220 -5.31 -17.68 10.69
N LEU A 221 -5.49 -16.67 9.83
CA LEU A 221 -6.78 -16.34 9.26
C LEU A 221 -7.20 -17.39 8.21
N PRO A 222 -8.48 -17.73 8.10
CA PRO A 222 -8.95 -18.71 7.11
C PRO A 222 -8.81 -18.22 5.67
N HIS A 223 -8.93 -16.92 5.46
CA HIS A 223 -8.72 -16.24 4.18
C HIS A 223 -8.37 -14.77 4.42
N VAL A 224 -7.81 -14.14 3.40
CA VAL A 224 -7.53 -12.70 3.37
C VAL A 224 -8.11 -12.11 2.09
N ASN A 225 -8.63 -10.88 2.20
CA ASN A 225 -9.18 -10.15 1.08
C ASN A 225 -8.92 -8.65 1.26
N THR A 226 -7.96 -8.10 0.53
CA THR A 226 -7.62 -6.68 0.55
C THR A 226 -6.85 -6.29 -0.70
N ILE A 227 -6.96 -5.03 -1.12
CA ILE A 227 -6.13 -4.45 -2.18
C ILE A 227 -4.69 -4.15 -1.73
N ALA A 228 -4.40 -4.22 -0.44
CA ALA A 228 -3.07 -4.02 0.14
C ALA A 228 -2.22 -5.32 0.07
N ASP A 229 -1.90 -5.77 -1.14
CA ASP A 229 -1.26 -7.05 -1.46
C ASP A 229 0.06 -7.30 -0.70
N GLY A 230 0.88 -6.27 -0.49
CA GLY A 230 2.13 -6.37 0.29
C GLY A 230 1.95 -6.68 1.78
N THR A 231 0.72 -6.54 2.31
CA THR A 231 0.34 -6.84 3.70
C THR A 231 -0.75 -7.91 3.82
N ALA A 232 -1.18 -8.52 2.70
CA ALA A 232 -2.17 -9.59 2.65
C ALA A 232 -1.59 -10.93 3.16
N VAL A 233 -1.37 -11.04 4.46
CA VAL A 233 -0.73 -12.19 5.11
C VAL A 233 -1.74 -12.89 6.02
N GLN A 234 -1.86 -14.21 5.88
CA GLN A 234 -2.76 -15.03 6.70
C GLN A 234 -2.21 -15.30 8.10
N THR A 235 -0.90 -15.46 8.22
CA THR A 235 -0.24 -15.87 9.47
C THR A 235 0.95 -14.96 9.77
N PRO A 236 0.99 -14.29 10.93
CA PRO A 236 2.17 -13.52 11.33
C PRO A 236 3.37 -14.43 11.63
N GLY A 237 4.57 -13.84 11.61
CA GLY A 237 5.79 -14.56 11.95
C GLY A 237 5.80 -15.03 13.40
N LYS A 238 6.15 -16.28 13.62
CA LYS A 238 6.22 -16.88 14.96
C LYS A 238 7.41 -16.38 15.77
N LYS A 239 8.57 -16.22 15.12
CA LYS A 239 9.81 -15.75 15.77
C LYS A 239 9.73 -14.28 16.19
N ILE A 240 8.99 -13.47 15.41
CA ILE A 240 8.90 -12.04 15.64
C ILE A 240 7.71 -11.63 16.53
N PHE A 241 6.69 -12.48 16.65
CA PHE A 241 5.48 -12.18 17.41
C PHE A 241 5.74 -11.77 18.87
N PRO A 242 6.63 -12.42 19.66
CA PRO A 242 6.91 -12.01 21.05
C PRO A 242 7.42 -10.56 21.17
N TYR A 243 8.14 -10.07 20.17
CA TYR A 243 8.64 -8.69 20.15
C TYR A 243 7.51 -7.68 19.86
N ILE A 244 6.63 -8.00 18.91
CA ILE A 244 5.46 -7.16 18.63
C ILE A 244 4.52 -7.13 19.83
N HIS A 245 4.21 -8.27 20.41
CA HIS A 245 3.36 -8.37 21.59
C HIS A 245 3.85 -7.51 22.75
N LYS A 246 5.19 -7.39 22.89
CA LYS A 246 5.82 -6.59 23.95
C LYS A 246 5.88 -5.09 23.64
N ASN A 247 6.17 -4.73 22.38
CA ASN A 247 6.66 -3.38 22.04
C ASN A 247 5.65 -2.54 21.24
N LEU A 248 4.62 -3.16 20.65
CA LEU A 248 3.57 -2.41 19.96
C LEU A 248 2.57 -1.85 20.97
N ASP A 249 2.21 -0.58 20.83
CA ASP A 249 1.30 0.08 21.77
C ASP A 249 -0.18 -0.13 21.41
N ASP A 250 -0.48 -0.18 20.10
CA ASP A 250 -1.84 -0.39 19.59
C ASP A 250 -1.80 -0.87 18.13
N ILE A 251 -2.97 -1.26 17.61
CA ILE A 251 -3.13 -1.68 16.22
C ILE A 251 -4.46 -1.19 15.64
N ILE A 252 -4.37 -0.45 14.53
CA ILE A 252 -5.51 0.11 13.79
C ILE A 252 -5.74 -0.76 12.55
N THR A 253 -7.00 -1.02 12.21
CA THR A 253 -7.39 -1.67 10.94
C THR A 253 -8.01 -0.65 10.00
N ILE A 254 -7.68 -0.75 8.69
CA ILE A 254 -8.09 0.19 7.65
C ILE A 254 -8.86 -0.58 6.56
N GLU A 255 -10.00 -0.05 6.16
CA GLU A 255 -10.78 -0.58 5.05
C GLU A 255 -10.15 -0.19 3.70
N ASP A 256 -10.35 -1.01 2.67
CA ASP A 256 -9.77 -0.79 1.35
C ASP A 256 -10.19 0.54 0.72
N ASP A 257 -11.43 0.97 0.95
CA ASP A 257 -11.93 2.27 0.46
C ASP A 257 -11.15 3.47 1.03
N GLU A 258 -10.63 3.37 2.26
CA GLU A 258 -9.82 4.41 2.87
C GLU A 258 -8.43 4.50 2.23
N LEU A 259 -7.90 3.38 1.71
CA LEU A 259 -6.64 3.37 0.96
C LEU A 259 -6.78 4.11 -0.37
N ILE A 260 -7.93 3.96 -1.05
CA ILE A 260 -8.24 4.68 -2.28
C ILE A 260 -8.24 6.20 -2.04
N VAL A 261 -8.87 6.63 -0.94
CA VAL A 261 -8.86 8.06 -0.54
C VAL A 261 -7.44 8.53 -0.22
N ALA A 262 -6.68 7.75 0.55
CA ALA A 262 -5.30 8.07 0.92
C ALA A 262 -4.37 8.15 -0.31
N PHE A 263 -4.60 7.33 -1.34
CA PHE A 263 -3.86 7.40 -2.60
C PHE A 263 -4.04 8.75 -3.28
N LEU A 264 -5.28 9.21 -3.44
CA LEU A 264 -5.54 10.52 -4.04
C LEU A 264 -4.93 11.65 -3.22
N ASP A 265 -5.02 11.59 -1.87
CA ASP A 265 -4.38 12.58 -1.01
C ASP A 265 -2.87 12.66 -1.23
N MET A 266 -2.20 11.52 -1.38
CA MET A 266 -0.76 11.47 -1.64
C MET A 266 -0.41 12.04 -3.02
N VAL A 267 -1.17 11.69 -4.06
CA VAL A 267 -0.93 12.20 -5.42
C VAL A 267 -1.22 13.70 -5.51
N GLU A 268 -2.36 14.14 -4.98
CA GLU A 268 -2.79 15.54 -5.10
C GLU A 268 -1.98 16.50 -4.23
N ASN A 269 -1.62 16.11 -3.00
CA ASN A 269 -0.99 17.02 -2.03
C ASN A 269 0.53 16.81 -1.88
N HIS A 270 1.05 15.61 -2.17
CA HIS A 270 2.47 15.30 -2.02
C HIS A 270 3.19 14.96 -3.32
N LYS A 271 2.47 14.76 -4.44
CA LYS A 271 3.03 14.36 -5.75
C LYS A 271 3.82 13.06 -5.66
N MET A 272 3.38 12.13 -4.79
CA MET A 272 4.06 10.87 -4.50
C MET A 272 3.15 9.69 -4.78
N ILE A 273 3.73 8.66 -5.41
CA ILE A 273 3.09 7.37 -5.62
C ILE A 273 3.48 6.45 -4.46
N VAL A 274 2.49 5.95 -3.75
CA VAL A 274 2.63 5.00 -2.65
C VAL A 274 1.73 3.81 -2.92
N GLU A 275 2.25 2.60 -2.80
CA GLU A 275 1.44 1.37 -2.96
C GLU A 275 0.42 1.19 -1.83
N ASN A 276 -0.63 0.39 -2.07
CA ASN A 276 -1.74 0.25 -1.12
C ASN A 276 -1.28 -0.14 0.29
N SER A 277 -0.31 -1.02 0.43
CA SER A 277 0.26 -1.40 1.73
C SER A 277 1.00 -0.24 2.43
N GLY A 278 1.62 0.66 1.66
CA GLY A 278 2.27 1.86 2.19
C GLY A 278 1.27 2.95 2.59
N LEU A 279 0.07 2.95 1.99
CA LEU A 279 -1.01 3.89 2.29
C LEU A 279 -1.73 3.58 3.60
N LEU A 280 -1.61 2.38 4.17
CA LEU A 280 -2.21 2.01 5.44
C LEU A 280 -1.93 3.05 6.53
N THR A 281 -0.69 3.46 6.69
CA THR A 281 -0.29 4.44 7.71
C THR A 281 -0.78 5.86 7.41
N VAL A 282 -1.00 6.19 6.14
CA VAL A 282 -1.59 7.48 5.72
C VAL A 282 -3.07 7.51 6.08
N ALA A 283 -3.82 6.46 5.72
CA ALA A 283 -5.24 6.33 6.07
C ALA A 283 -5.44 6.35 7.58
N ALA A 284 -4.57 5.66 8.34
CA ALA A 284 -4.63 5.58 9.79
C ALA A 284 -4.45 6.93 10.51
N LEU A 285 -3.88 7.95 9.86
CA LEU A 285 -3.77 9.30 10.44
C LEU A 285 -5.12 9.88 10.87
N ARG A 286 -6.21 9.53 10.17
CA ARG A 286 -7.57 9.97 10.48
C ARG A 286 -8.18 9.28 11.70
N HIS A 287 -7.63 8.12 12.08
CA HIS A 287 -8.09 7.31 13.21
C HIS A 287 -7.34 7.59 14.51
N LEU A 288 -6.35 8.51 14.50
CA LEU A 288 -5.63 8.89 15.70
C LEU A 288 -6.44 9.89 16.54
N ASP A 289 -6.87 9.45 17.70
CA ASP A 289 -7.58 10.32 18.67
C ASP A 289 -6.59 11.10 19.55
N VAL A 290 -5.64 11.82 18.89
CA VAL A 290 -4.66 12.68 19.57
C VAL A 290 -4.46 13.97 18.78
N LYS A 291 -4.08 15.05 19.49
CA LYS A 291 -3.83 16.37 18.89
C LYS A 291 -2.50 16.95 19.39
N GLY A 292 -1.90 17.80 18.56
CA GLY A 292 -0.65 18.50 18.91
C GLY A 292 0.59 17.60 18.95
N LYS A 293 0.49 16.33 18.55
CA LYS A 293 1.57 15.33 18.60
C LYS A 293 2.44 15.35 17.34
N LYS A 294 3.69 14.94 17.48
CA LYS A 294 4.59 14.67 16.36
C LYS A 294 4.41 13.21 15.93
N VAL A 295 3.82 13.03 14.77
CA VAL A 295 3.44 11.72 14.22
C VAL A 295 4.25 11.45 12.96
N VAL A 296 4.89 10.29 12.88
CA VAL A 296 5.58 9.83 11.67
C VAL A 296 4.79 8.68 11.04
N SER A 297 4.43 8.82 9.77
CA SER A 297 3.81 7.78 8.94
C SER A 297 4.88 7.16 8.03
N ILE A 298 5.11 5.85 8.12
CA ILE A 298 6.07 5.13 7.27
C ILE A 298 5.39 4.72 5.97
N LEU A 299 5.80 5.34 4.85
CA LEU A 299 5.37 4.99 3.50
C LEU A 299 6.22 3.81 3.01
N SER A 300 5.80 2.58 3.28
CA SER A 300 6.65 1.39 3.18
C SER A 300 7.10 1.00 1.79
N GLY A 301 6.35 1.36 0.74
CA GLY A 301 6.68 1.07 -0.65
C GLY A 301 5.86 1.86 -1.66
N GLY A 302 6.29 1.85 -2.92
CA GLY A 302 5.65 2.54 -4.04
C GLY A 302 5.57 1.71 -5.32
N ASN A 303 5.80 0.39 -5.25
CA ASN A 303 5.84 -0.51 -6.39
C ASN A 303 4.42 -0.90 -6.86
N MET A 304 3.65 0.08 -7.27
CA MET A 304 2.32 -0.09 -7.87
C MET A 304 2.44 -0.13 -9.40
N ASP A 305 1.73 -1.05 -10.04
CA ASP A 305 1.65 -1.06 -11.49
C ASP A 305 0.68 0.01 -12.02
N VAL A 306 0.88 0.43 -13.27
CA VAL A 306 0.13 1.54 -13.89
C VAL A 306 -1.35 1.21 -14.06
N ILE A 307 -1.71 -0.06 -14.29
CA ILE A 307 -3.11 -0.48 -14.45
C ILE A 307 -3.82 -0.39 -13.11
N THR A 308 -3.22 -0.92 -12.04
CA THR A 308 -3.73 -0.79 -10.67
C THR A 308 -3.87 0.69 -10.28
N MET A 309 -2.85 1.51 -10.58
CA MET A 309 -2.89 2.95 -10.34
C MET A 309 -4.09 3.63 -11.05
N SER A 310 -4.28 3.32 -12.33
CA SER A 310 -5.42 3.85 -13.10
C SER A 310 -6.75 3.48 -12.45
N SER A 311 -6.90 2.21 -12.05
CA SER A 311 -8.11 1.74 -11.37
C SER A 311 -8.36 2.45 -10.05
N VAL A 312 -7.33 2.60 -9.21
CA VAL A 312 -7.43 3.29 -7.91
C VAL A 312 -7.82 4.77 -8.11
N VAL A 313 -7.20 5.46 -9.09
CA VAL A 313 -7.56 6.85 -9.42
C VAL A 313 -9.02 6.96 -9.82
N GLN A 314 -9.49 6.11 -10.74
CA GLN A 314 -10.88 6.14 -11.21
C GLN A 314 -11.87 5.90 -10.05
N HIS A 315 -11.64 4.87 -9.23
CA HIS A 315 -12.48 4.57 -8.07
C HIS A 315 -12.48 5.74 -7.07
N GLY A 316 -11.32 6.34 -6.80
CA GLY A 316 -11.22 7.47 -5.89
C GLY A 316 -11.94 8.74 -6.40
N LEU A 317 -11.90 9.01 -7.70
CA LEU A 317 -12.65 10.12 -8.29
C LEU A 317 -14.17 9.90 -8.20
N ILE A 318 -14.61 8.65 -8.41
CA ILE A 318 -16.03 8.27 -8.24
C ILE A 318 -16.44 8.39 -6.76
N GLN A 319 -15.65 7.89 -5.83
CA GLN A 319 -15.93 7.94 -4.39
C GLN A 319 -16.01 9.37 -3.84
N ARG A 320 -15.27 10.32 -4.45
CA ARG A 320 -15.31 11.74 -4.12
C ARG A 320 -16.37 12.52 -4.91
N ASP A 321 -17.26 11.84 -5.63
CA ASP A 321 -18.26 12.45 -6.50
C ASP A 321 -17.68 13.44 -7.56
N ARG A 322 -16.38 13.26 -7.88
CA ARG A 322 -15.73 14.05 -8.94
C ARG A 322 -16.03 13.50 -10.32
N ILE A 323 -16.38 12.22 -10.41
CA ILE A 323 -16.91 11.55 -11.60
C ILE A 323 -18.17 10.80 -11.20
N PHE A 324 -19.28 11.05 -11.91
CA PHE A 324 -20.55 10.35 -11.70
C PHE A 324 -21.30 10.20 -13.01
N THR A 325 -22.23 9.26 -13.08
CA THR A 325 -23.07 9.06 -14.27
C THR A 325 -24.53 9.30 -13.92
N VAL A 326 -25.22 10.06 -14.78
CA VAL A 326 -26.67 10.19 -14.73
C VAL A 326 -27.30 9.49 -15.93
N SER A 327 -28.39 8.77 -15.70
CA SER A 327 -29.28 8.26 -16.74
C SER A 327 -30.52 9.15 -16.79
N VAL A 328 -30.85 9.68 -17.97
CA VAL A 328 -31.98 10.54 -18.20
C VAL A 328 -32.79 9.99 -19.38
N LEU A 329 -34.10 9.77 -19.15
CA LEU A 329 -35.02 9.42 -20.20
C LEU A 329 -35.59 10.70 -20.85
N ILE A 330 -35.45 10.79 -22.17
CA ILE A 330 -35.94 11.95 -22.95
C ILE A 330 -36.85 11.49 -24.11
N PRO A 331 -37.72 12.38 -24.62
CA PRO A 331 -38.46 12.13 -25.84
C PRO A 331 -37.54 11.98 -27.07
N ASP A 332 -37.92 11.12 -28.01
CA ASP A 332 -37.24 11.00 -29.29
C ASP A 332 -37.63 12.15 -30.21
N LYS A 333 -37.00 13.31 -30.01
CA LYS A 333 -37.22 14.55 -30.77
C LYS A 333 -35.91 15.30 -31.03
N PRO A 334 -35.74 15.92 -32.18
CA PRO A 334 -34.62 16.81 -32.43
C PRO A 334 -34.53 17.91 -31.36
N GLY A 335 -33.29 18.17 -30.86
CA GLY A 335 -32.99 19.20 -29.88
C GLY A 335 -33.02 18.74 -28.41
N GLU A 336 -33.60 17.60 -28.06
CA GLU A 336 -33.65 17.13 -26.67
C GLU A 336 -32.25 16.88 -26.07
N LEU A 337 -31.32 16.28 -26.82
CA LEU A 337 -29.94 16.14 -26.40
C LEU A 337 -29.27 17.51 -26.12
N VAL A 338 -29.51 18.50 -27.02
CA VAL A 338 -28.96 19.85 -26.85
C VAL A 338 -29.53 20.52 -25.60
N ARG A 339 -30.81 20.30 -25.32
CA ARG A 339 -31.48 20.83 -24.11
C ARG A 339 -30.81 20.30 -22.84
N VAL A 340 -30.64 18.97 -22.74
CA VAL A 340 -30.00 18.32 -21.57
C VAL A 340 -28.54 18.78 -21.44
N ALA A 341 -27.75 18.75 -22.52
CA ALA A 341 -26.39 19.22 -22.52
C ALA A 341 -26.25 20.70 -22.10
N SER A 342 -27.19 21.57 -22.54
CA SER A 342 -27.20 22.99 -22.16
C SER A 342 -27.48 23.19 -20.67
N VAL A 343 -28.32 22.36 -20.06
CA VAL A 343 -28.57 22.41 -18.60
C VAL A 343 -27.29 22.03 -17.83
N ILE A 344 -26.64 20.95 -18.22
CA ILE A 344 -25.39 20.49 -17.60
C ILE A 344 -24.32 21.58 -17.75
N ALA A 345 -24.15 22.15 -18.94
CA ALA A 345 -23.15 23.20 -19.18
C ALA A 345 -23.41 24.46 -18.35
N LYS A 346 -24.68 24.89 -18.19
CA LYS A 346 -25.04 26.02 -17.32
C LYS A 346 -24.75 25.77 -15.86
N ALA A 347 -24.89 24.51 -15.42
CA ALA A 347 -24.49 24.04 -14.08
C ALA A 347 -22.98 23.75 -13.97
N GLN A 348 -22.16 24.10 -14.97
CA GLN A 348 -20.71 23.91 -15.03
C GLN A 348 -20.27 22.44 -14.97
N GLY A 349 -21.15 21.47 -15.25
CA GLY A 349 -20.80 20.08 -15.41
C GLY A 349 -20.05 19.83 -16.72
N ASN A 350 -18.92 19.12 -16.66
CA ASN A 350 -18.15 18.73 -17.84
C ASN A 350 -18.50 17.29 -18.26
N VAL A 351 -18.89 17.11 -19.53
CA VAL A 351 -19.26 15.78 -20.05
C VAL A 351 -18.01 15.02 -20.47
N ILE A 352 -17.75 13.87 -19.81
CA ILE A 352 -16.64 12.96 -20.14
C ILE A 352 -17.08 11.93 -21.18
N LYS A 353 -18.28 11.36 -21.01
CA LYS A 353 -18.82 10.31 -21.86
C LYS A 353 -20.32 10.47 -22.01
N LEU A 354 -20.82 10.19 -23.21
CA LEU A 354 -22.24 10.21 -23.51
C LEU A 354 -22.62 8.98 -24.31
N ASP A 355 -23.54 8.20 -23.77
CA ASP A 355 -24.17 7.08 -24.48
C ASP A 355 -25.63 7.47 -24.80
N HIS A 356 -26.01 7.42 -26.06
CA HIS A 356 -27.34 7.76 -26.55
C HIS A 356 -28.01 6.50 -27.09
N ASN A 357 -28.98 5.95 -26.35
CA ASN A 357 -29.68 4.72 -26.71
C ASN A 357 -31.15 5.01 -27.10
N GLN A 358 -31.52 4.81 -28.37
CA GLN A 358 -32.86 5.03 -28.88
C GLN A 358 -33.79 3.82 -28.79
N PHE A 359 -33.29 2.67 -28.33
CA PHE A 359 -34.04 1.41 -28.35
C PHE A 359 -34.49 0.96 -26.93
N VAL A 360 -34.63 1.89 -26.00
CA VAL A 360 -35.00 1.56 -24.61
C VAL A 360 -36.48 1.30 -24.45
N SER A 361 -37.35 1.94 -25.26
CA SER A 361 -38.80 1.82 -25.19
C SER A 361 -39.45 2.07 -26.56
N THR A 362 -40.57 1.40 -26.80
CA THR A 362 -41.46 1.67 -27.96
C THR A 362 -42.27 2.95 -27.78
N ASN A 363 -42.33 3.54 -26.58
CA ASN A 363 -43.02 4.80 -26.30
C ASN A 363 -42.10 5.99 -26.64
N ARG A 364 -42.39 6.67 -27.73
CA ARG A 364 -41.59 7.83 -28.22
C ARG A 364 -41.43 8.97 -27.23
N ASN A 365 -42.26 9.09 -26.21
CA ASN A 365 -42.14 10.12 -25.18
C ASN A 365 -41.06 9.81 -24.12
N ALA A 366 -40.59 8.56 -24.06
CA ALA A 366 -39.52 8.13 -23.17
C ALA A 366 -38.66 7.06 -23.87
N ALA A 367 -38.40 7.22 -25.18
CA ALA A 367 -37.75 6.20 -26.02
C ALA A 367 -36.25 6.27 -26.00
N VAL A 368 -35.68 7.40 -25.57
CA VAL A 368 -34.23 7.62 -25.59
C VAL A 368 -33.70 7.69 -24.16
N GLU A 369 -32.70 6.87 -23.85
CA GLU A 369 -31.90 6.96 -22.65
C GLU A 369 -30.56 7.64 -22.96
N LEU A 370 -30.29 8.73 -22.25
CA LEU A 370 -28.97 9.34 -22.23
C LEU A 370 -28.26 8.91 -20.96
N LYS A 371 -27.14 8.16 -21.07
CA LYS A 371 -26.22 7.94 -19.96
C LYS A 371 -25.06 8.91 -20.11
N ILE A 372 -24.95 9.84 -19.19
CA ILE A 372 -23.99 10.93 -19.24
C ILE A 372 -23.04 10.81 -18.04
N THR A 373 -21.78 10.54 -18.33
CA THR A 373 -20.73 10.57 -17.31
C THR A 373 -20.15 11.97 -17.24
N LEU A 374 -20.16 12.53 -16.04
CA LEU A 374 -19.87 13.93 -15.78
C LEU A 374 -18.68 14.05 -14.80
N GLU A 375 -17.86 15.08 -15.01
CA GLU A 375 -16.91 15.59 -14.04
C GLU A 375 -17.57 16.71 -13.23
N ALA A 376 -17.36 16.66 -11.91
CA ALA A 376 -17.82 17.67 -10.96
C ALA A 376 -16.71 18.03 -9.96
N PHE A 377 -16.89 19.09 -9.18
CA PHE A 377 -15.94 19.51 -8.14
C PHE A 377 -16.10 18.73 -6.82
N GLY A 378 -17.05 17.81 -6.74
CA GLY A 378 -17.38 17.00 -5.57
C GLY A 378 -18.89 16.92 -5.34
N THR A 379 -19.28 16.44 -4.15
CA THR A 379 -20.66 16.09 -3.81
C THR A 379 -21.64 17.23 -3.96
N ASP A 380 -21.30 18.42 -3.50
CA ASP A 380 -22.20 19.59 -3.58
C ASP A 380 -22.49 19.97 -5.04
N HIS A 381 -21.44 20.06 -5.86
CA HIS A 381 -21.58 20.38 -7.28
C HIS A 381 -22.32 19.28 -8.06
N LYS A 382 -22.07 18.00 -7.75
CA LYS A 382 -22.88 16.89 -8.29
C LYS A 382 -24.36 17.08 -7.99
N ASN A 383 -24.70 17.42 -6.74
CA ASN A 383 -26.10 17.64 -6.32
C ASN A 383 -26.71 18.84 -7.03
N GLU A 384 -25.97 19.94 -7.25
CA GLU A 384 -26.40 21.10 -8.04
C GLU A 384 -26.71 20.71 -9.48
N ILE A 385 -25.85 19.91 -10.13
CA ILE A 385 -26.09 19.43 -11.51
C ILE A 385 -27.34 18.56 -11.58
N VAL A 386 -27.51 17.61 -10.65
CA VAL A 386 -28.68 16.74 -10.60
C VAL A 386 -29.93 17.54 -10.41
N LYS A 387 -29.94 18.51 -9.48
CA LYS A 387 -31.08 19.42 -9.26
C LYS A 387 -31.41 20.28 -10.48
N ALA A 388 -30.41 20.83 -11.16
CA ALA A 388 -30.62 21.61 -12.39
C ALA A 388 -31.32 20.78 -13.48
N LEU A 389 -31.00 19.50 -13.60
CA LEU A 389 -31.67 18.56 -14.49
C LEU A 389 -33.14 18.33 -14.07
N GLU A 390 -33.39 18.16 -12.78
CA GLU A 390 -34.76 18.03 -12.23
C GLU A 390 -35.61 19.26 -12.48
N ASP A 391 -35.06 20.44 -12.19
CA ASP A 391 -35.72 21.74 -12.41
C ASP A 391 -36.04 22.00 -13.90
N ALA A 392 -35.24 21.41 -14.80
CA ALA A 392 -35.47 21.43 -16.24
C ALA A 392 -36.49 20.36 -16.72
N GLY A 393 -37.17 19.68 -15.78
CA GLY A 393 -38.20 18.69 -16.08
C GLY A 393 -37.63 17.31 -16.49
N CYS A 394 -36.34 17.08 -16.31
CA CYS A 394 -35.73 15.77 -16.45
C CYS A 394 -35.96 14.92 -15.18
N ARG A 395 -35.83 13.58 -15.30
CA ARG A 395 -35.83 12.65 -14.18
C ARG A 395 -34.50 11.97 -14.14
N PRO A 396 -33.43 12.64 -13.66
CA PRO A 396 -32.11 12.03 -13.63
C PRO A 396 -32.06 10.90 -12.60
N LYS A 397 -31.42 9.80 -12.97
CA LYS A 397 -31.09 8.71 -12.06
C LYS A 397 -29.58 8.60 -12.00
N VAL A 398 -29.01 8.84 -10.83
CA VAL A 398 -27.57 8.61 -10.61
C VAL A 398 -27.32 7.11 -10.63
N ILE A 399 -26.38 6.67 -11.48
CA ILE A 399 -25.97 5.28 -11.65
C ILE A 399 -24.46 5.17 -11.48
N ARG A 400 -23.98 3.95 -11.24
CA ARG A 400 -22.54 3.70 -11.16
C ARG A 400 -21.89 4.00 -12.52
N PRO A 401 -20.80 4.78 -12.58
CA PRO A 401 -20.08 5.02 -13.83
C PRO A 401 -19.56 3.73 -14.45
N SER A 402 -19.69 3.63 -15.77
CA SER A 402 -18.99 2.64 -16.62
C SER A 402 -17.94 3.40 -17.42
N LEU A 403 -16.74 3.50 -16.84
CA LEU A 403 -15.60 4.20 -17.45
C LEU A 403 -14.84 3.27 -18.42
#